data_cd7b154e5f6a011e1dfa0c755bf63ded
#
_entry.id   cd7b154e5f6a011e1dfa0c755bf63ded
#
_cell.length_a   1.000
_cell.length_b   1.000
_cell.length_c   1.000
_cell.angle_alpha   90.00
_cell.angle_beta   90.00
_cell.angle_gamma   90.00
#
_symmetry.space_group_name_H-M   'P 1'
#
loop_
_entity.id
_entity.type
_entity.pdbx_description
1 polymer ?
#
loop_
_entity_poly.entity_id
_entity_poly.type
_entity_poly.pdbx_seq_one_letter_code
_entity_poly.pdbx_strand_id
1 'polypeptide(L)'
;ETRYCGAPARNADGSIKRSTAVLNAFKRIHPCPANGMTTGSCPGWALNHTVPLSCGGCDSVSNLDWMPDEIKSCSQPWCRDRWERKVYDSAPDIEDTSACANTIVTWPKP
;
A
#
# COMPACT_ATOMS: atom_id res chain seq x y z
N GLU A 1 -2.49 3.75 -15.95
CA GLU A 1 -2.65 3.26 -14.56
C GLU A 1 -3.92 3.83 -13.93
N THR A 2 -4.86 2.98 -13.57
CA THR A 2 -6.17 3.40 -13.05
C THR A 2 -6.24 3.48 -11.53
N ARG A 3 -5.16 3.14 -10.82
CA ARG A 3 -5.12 3.10 -9.35
C ARG A 3 -4.66 4.41 -8.72
N TYR A 4 -4.58 5.50 -9.49
CA TYR A 4 -4.30 6.85 -9.00
C TYR A 4 -5.58 7.62 -8.79
N CYS A 5 -5.73 8.20 -7.59
CA CYS A 5 -6.91 8.96 -7.19
C CYS A 5 -6.58 10.39 -6.73
N GLY A 6 -5.32 10.79 -6.84
CA GLY A 6 -4.87 12.10 -6.41
C GLY A 6 -4.48 12.16 -4.93
N ALA A 7 -4.35 13.35 -4.39
CA ALA A 7 -3.90 13.57 -3.02
C ALA A 7 -4.78 12.79 -2.03
N PRO A 8 -4.17 12.09 -1.05
CA PRO A 8 -4.93 11.30 -0.10
C PRO A 8 -5.75 12.18 0.84
N ALA A 9 -6.95 11.70 1.20
CA ALA A 9 -7.72 12.28 2.28
C ALA A 9 -6.98 12.09 3.60
N ARG A 10 -7.06 13.09 4.48
CA ARG A 10 -6.34 13.04 5.77
C ARG A 10 -7.28 13.24 6.95
N ASN A 11 -6.92 12.64 8.07
CA ASN A 11 -7.55 12.88 9.35
C ASN A 11 -7.13 14.25 9.89
N ALA A 12 -7.80 14.72 10.96
CA ALA A 12 -7.49 16.00 11.58
C ALA A 12 -6.04 16.09 12.10
N ASP A 13 -5.42 14.96 12.45
CA ASP A 13 -4.05 14.89 12.93
C ASP A 13 -2.99 14.83 11.80
N GLY A 14 -3.42 14.90 10.54
CA GLY A 14 -2.55 14.84 9.37
C GLY A 14 -2.27 13.46 8.84
N SER A 15 -2.67 12.39 9.54
CA SER A 15 -2.52 11.02 9.06
C SER A 15 -3.43 10.73 7.88
N ILE A 16 -2.99 9.79 7.01
CA ILE A 16 -3.78 9.42 5.84
C ILE A 16 -4.99 8.57 6.27
N LYS A 17 -6.17 8.93 5.78
CA LYS A 17 -7.39 8.14 6.00
C LYS A 17 -7.31 6.82 5.28
N ARG A 18 -7.73 5.75 5.97
CA ARG A 18 -7.84 4.41 5.42
C ARG A 18 -9.21 3.85 5.73
N SER A 19 -9.86 3.26 4.72
CA SER A 19 -11.21 2.72 4.86
C SER A 19 -11.18 1.27 5.36
N THR A 20 -11.70 1.02 6.54
CA THR A 20 -11.90 -0.34 7.05
C THR A 20 -12.88 -1.12 6.16
N ALA A 21 -13.88 -0.45 5.60
CA ALA A 21 -14.84 -1.09 4.69
C ALA A 21 -14.15 -1.62 3.42
N VAL A 22 -13.18 -0.88 2.88
CA VAL A 22 -12.39 -1.32 1.72
C VAL A 22 -11.54 -2.53 2.07
N LEU A 23 -10.85 -2.51 3.21
CA LEU A 23 -10.05 -3.66 3.67
C LEU A 23 -10.91 -4.91 3.85
N ASN A 24 -12.08 -4.78 4.45
CA ASN A 24 -13.00 -5.89 4.66
C ASN A 24 -13.55 -6.42 3.33
N ALA A 25 -13.87 -5.54 2.39
CA ALA A 25 -14.31 -5.94 1.06
C ALA A 25 -13.22 -6.72 0.31
N PHE A 26 -11.97 -6.28 0.41
CA PHE A 26 -10.84 -7.00 -0.18
C PHE A 26 -10.70 -8.41 0.40
N LYS A 27 -10.76 -8.55 1.72
CA LYS A 27 -10.63 -9.85 2.40
C LYS A 27 -11.73 -10.84 2.00
N ARG A 28 -12.94 -10.35 1.73
CA ARG A 28 -14.05 -11.22 1.27
C ARG A 28 -13.77 -11.81 -0.11
N ILE A 29 -13.12 -11.04 -0.99
CA ILE A 29 -12.81 -11.47 -2.37
C ILE A 29 -11.50 -12.24 -2.42
N HIS A 30 -10.53 -11.86 -1.59
CA HIS A 30 -9.19 -12.43 -1.50
C HIS A 30 -8.93 -12.88 -0.07
N PRO A 31 -9.36 -14.10 0.32
CA PRO A 31 -9.15 -14.59 1.68
C PRO A 31 -7.67 -14.65 2.06
N CYS A 32 -7.39 -14.61 3.36
CA CYS A 32 -6.05 -14.69 3.90
C CYS A 32 -5.30 -15.92 3.35
N PRO A 33 -4.11 -15.74 2.75
CA PRO A 33 -3.35 -16.86 2.20
C PRO A 33 -2.92 -17.89 3.24
N ALA A 34 -2.77 -17.50 4.51
CA ALA A 34 -2.31 -18.39 5.56
C ALA A 34 -3.39 -19.31 6.10
N ASN A 35 -4.65 -18.85 6.17
CA ASN A 35 -5.71 -19.59 6.85
C ASN A 35 -7.07 -19.60 6.13
N GLY A 36 -7.18 -18.94 4.98
CA GLY A 36 -8.43 -18.86 4.21
C GLY A 36 -9.52 -18.01 4.83
N MET A 37 -9.23 -17.30 5.92
CA MET A 37 -10.22 -16.46 6.60
C MET A 37 -10.50 -15.18 5.83
N THR A 38 -11.75 -14.72 5.89
CA THR A 38 -12.19 -13.46 5.27
C THR A 38 -12.32 -12.33 6.29
N THR A 39 -12.08 -12.61 7.55
CA THR A 39 -12.15 -11.66 8.66
C THR A 39 -10.99 -11.93 9.64
N GLY A 40 -10.68 -10.94 10.46
CA GLY A 40 -9.64 -11.06 11.46
C GLY A 40 -8.23 -10.89 10.90
N SER A 41 -7.23 -11.24 11.72
CA SER A 41 -5.83 -11.13 11.36
C SER A 41 -5.41 -12.22 10.37
N CYS A 42 -4.38 -11.92 9.59
CA CYS A 42 -3.79 -12.85 8.63
C CYS A 42 -2.32 -13.06 9.00
N PRO A 43 -1.99 -14.15 9.71
CA PRO A 43 -0.63 -14.38 10.21
C PRO A 43 0.39 -14.44 9.08
N GLY A 44 1.47 -13.66 9.19
CA GLY A 44 2.56 -13.63 8.24
C GLY A 44 2.30 -12.79 6.97
N TRP A 45 1.13 -12.18 6.87
CA TRP A 45 0.73 -11.41 5.70
C TRP A 45 0.17 -10.06 6.09
N ALA A 46 0.39 -9.05 5.24
CA ALA A 46 -0.15 -7.72 5.43
C ALA A 46 -0.84 -7.25 4.15
N LEU A 47 -1.80 -6.34 4.29
CA LEU A 47 -2.40 -5.68 3.16
C LEU A 47 -1.49 -4.56 2.67
N ASN A 48 -1.28 -4.50 1.36
CA ASN A 48 -0.43 -3.52 0.72
C ASN A 48 -1.21 -2.76 -0.35
N HIS A 49 -1.06 -1.44 -0.38
CA HIS A 49 -1.53 -0.64 -1.51
C HIS A 49 -0.46 -0.67 -2.60
N THR A 50 -0.78 -1.21 -3.78
CA THR A 50 0.18 -1.33 -4.89
C THR A 50 0.69 0.04 -5.29
N VAL A 51 -0.20 1.02 -5.46
CA VAL A 51 0.16 2.43 -5.53
C VAL A 51 -0.02 2.99 -4.13
N PRO A 52 1.04 3.42 -3.46
CA PRO A 52 0.93 3.92 -2.08
C PRO A 52 -0.06 5.07 -1.97
N LEU A 53 -0.81 5.10 -0.88
CA LEU A 53 -1.74 6.20 -0.61
C LEU A 53 -1.02 7.55 -0.58
N SER A 54 0.19 7.59 -0.02
CA SER A 54 1.02 8.80 0.02
C SER A 54 1.41 9.32 -1.37
N CYS A 55 1.35 8.47 -2.38
CA CYS A 55 1.61 8.81 -3.79
C CYS A 55 0.34 9.06 -4.60
N GLY A 56 -0.80 9.17 -3.95
CA GLY A 56 -2.07 9.37 -4.62
C GLY A 56 -2.76 8.07 -5.04
N GLY A 57 -2.32 6.93 -4.52
CA GLY A 57 -3.00 5.66 -4.77
C GLY A 57 -4.43 5.66 -4.24
N CYS A 58 -5.31 4.95 -4.94
CA CYS A 58 -6.69 4.82 -4.52
C CYS A 58 -6.80 3.92 -3.29
N ASP A 59 -7.63 4.31 -2.33
CA ASP A 59 -8.07 3.43 -1.27
C ASP A 59 -9.24 2.59 -1.78
N SER A 60 -8.92 1.56 -2.56
CA SER A 60 -9.89 0.71 -3.24
C SER A 60 -9.40 -0.73 -3.31
N VAL A 61 -10.34 -1.65 -3.44
CA VAL A 61 -10.04 -3.09 -3.54
C VAL A 61 -9.07 -3.38 -4.68
N SER A 62 -9.22 -2.71 -5.82
CA SER A 62 -8.35 -2.92 -7.00
C SER A 62 -6.90 -2.49 -6.78
N ASN A 63 -6.63 -1.69 -5.75
CA ASN A 63 -5.28 -1.23 -5.41
C ASN A 63 -4.68 -1.97 -4.22
N LEU A 64 -5.32 -3.03 -3.75
CA LEU A 64 -4.83 -3.82 -2.62
C LEU A 64 -4.28 -5.16 -3.08
N ASP A 65 -3.30 -5.67 -2.36
CA ASP A 65 -2.78 -7.02 -2.51
C ASP A 65 -2.29 -7.55 -1.16
N TRP A 66 -2.26 -8.86 -1.02
CA TRP A 66 -1.58 -9.50 0.10
C TRP A 66 -0.09 -9.52 -0.15
N MET A 67 0.69 -9.14 0.85
CA MET A 67 2.15 -9.17 0.79
C MET A 67 2.71 -9.87 2.02
N PRO A 68 3.65 -10.82 1.85
CA PRO A 68 4.30 -11.44 3.01
C PRO A 68 5.03 -10.42 3.87
N ASP A 69 4.95 -10.56 5.20
CA ASP A 69 5.66 -9.67 6.12
C ASP A 69 7.17 -9.65 5.87
N GLU A 70 7.73 -10.77 5.47
CA GLU A 70 9.15 -10.92 5.15
C GLU A 70 9.61 -10.09 3.94
N ILE A 71 8.67 -9.61 3.13
CA ILE A 71 8.93 -8.72 2.00
C ILE A 71 8.51 -7.30 2.33
N LYS A 72 7.42 -7.12 3.07
CA LYS A 72 6.83 -5.81 3.34
C LYS A 72 7.52 -5.10 4.49
N SER A 73 7.67 -5.74 5.64
CA SER A 73 8.09 -5.09 6.89
C SER A 73 9.43 -5.58 7.43
N CYS A 74 10.25 -6.17 6.60
CA CYS A 74 11.58 -6.62 6.95
C CYS A 74 12.57 -5.46 7.10
N SER A 75 13.84 -5.78 7.43
CA SER A 75 14.86 -4.78 7.74
C SER A 75 15.84 -4.49 6.60
N GLN A 76 15.67 -5.13 5.44
CA GLN A 76 16.53 -4.89 4.28
C GLN A 76 16.11 -3.62 3.53
N PRO A 77 17.04 -2.96 2.80
CA PRO A 77 16.72 -1.73 2.06
C PRO A 77 15.62 -1.90 1.01
N TRP A 78 15.48 -3.10 0.46
CA TRP A 78 14.46 -3.43 -0.54
C TRP A 78 13.11 -3.81 0.06
N CYS A 79 13.03 -3.98 1.38
CA CYS A 79 11.74 -4.26 2.04
C CYS A 79 10.76 -3.15 1.70
N ARG A 80 9.53 -3.53 1.33
CA ARG A 80 8.56 -2.61 0.72
C ARG A 80 8.35 -1.33 1.52
N ASP A 81 8.14 -1.44 2.84
CA ASP A 81 7.88 -0.26 3.68
C ASP A 81 9.12 0.64 3.81
N ARG A 82 10.32 0.06 3.89
CA ARG A 82 11.56 0.83 3.94
C ARG A 82 11.84 1.53 2.63
N TRP A 83 11.67 0.82 1.53
CA TRP A 83 11.86 1.36 0.19
C TRP A 83 10.88 2.51 -0.06
N GLU A 84 9.61 2.35 0.30
CA GLU A 84 8.61 3.41 0.16
C GLU A 84 9.00 4.66 0.94
N ARG A 85 9.40 4.52 2.21
CA ARG A 85 9.84 5.68 3.01
C ARG A 85 11.02 6.40 2.39
N LYS A 86 12.04 5.66 1.97
CA LYS A 86 13.24 6.24 1.37
C LYS A 86 12.93 7.01 0.09
N VAL A 87 12.08 6.46 -0.75
CA VAL A 87 11.75 7.03 -2.05
C VAL A 87 10.81 8.23 -1.90
N TYR A 88 9.81 8.12 -1.03
CA TYR A 88 8.76 9.15 -0.92
C TYR A 88 9.11 10.26 0.05
N ASP A 89 9.95 10.01 1.04
CA ASP A 89 10.48 11.08 1.90
C ASP A 89 11.41 12.02 1.12
N SER A 90 11.97 11.57 0.02
CA SER A 90 12.81 12.38 -0.86
C SER A 90 12.06 12.93 -2.09
N ALA A 91 10.81 12.53 -2.30
CA ALA A 91 10.03 13.00 -3.44
C ALA A 91 9.51 14.43 -3.19
N PRO A 92 9.68 15.33 -4.15
CA PRO A 92 9.03 16.62 -4.07
C PRO A 92 7.51 16.42 -4.17
N ASP A 93 6.80 17.27 -3.51
CA ASP A 93 5.36 17.42 -3.42
C ASP A 93 4.47 16.41 -4.17
N ILE A 94 3.53 15.86 -3.45
CA ILE A 94 2.50 14.87 -3.85
C ILE A 94 1.66 15.31 -5.07
N GLU A 95 1.81 16.53 -5.56
CA GLU A 95 1.05 17.02 -6.72
C GLU A 95 1.49 16.39 -8.03
N ASP A 96 2.74 15.88 -8.11
CA ASP A 96 3.21 15.15 -9.29
C ASP A 96 3.27 13.64 -9.03
N THR A 97 2.11 12.99 -9.18
CA THR A 97 1.99 11.54 -9.01
C THR A 97 2.72 10.73 -10.08
N SER A 98 3.16 11.36 -11.18
CA SER A 98 3.90 10.67 -12.23
C SER A 98 5.26 10.18 -11.76
N ALA A 99 5.94 10.95 -10.90
CA ALA A 99 7.21 10.54 -10.29
C ALA A 99 7.02 9.29 -9.40
N CYS A 100 5.94 9.23 -8.65
CA CYS A 100 5.60 8.05 -7.85
C CYS A 100 5.32 6.81 -8.72
N ALA A 101 4.62 6.97 -9.83
CA ALA A 101 4.34 5.87 -10.75
C ALA A 101 5.62 5.24 -11.28
N ASN A 102 6.56 6.05 -11.75
CA ASN A 102 7.84 5.58 -12.25
C ASN A 102 8.65 4.87 -11.17
N THR A 103 8.54 5.32 -9.93
CA THR A 103 9.27 4.75 -8.81
C THR A 103 8.72 3.38 -8.42
N ILE A 104 7.41 3.17 -8.47
CA ILE A 104 6.79 1.88 -8.19
C ILE A 104 7.29 0.81 -9.17
N VAL A 105 7.43 1.17 -10.44
CA VAL A 105 7.95 0.26 -11.47
C VAL A 105 9.41 -0.15 -11.18
N THR A 106 10.16 0.69 -10.46
CA THR A 106 11.56 0.43 -10.15
C THR A 106 11.78 -0.26 -8.81
N TRP A 107 10.72 -0.61 -8.07
CA TRP A 107 10.88 -1.34 -6.81
C TRP A 107 11.64 -2.65 -7.06
N PRO A 108 12.78 -2.85 -6.35
CA PRO A 108 13.59 -4.04 -6.54
C PRO A 108 12.97 -5.24 -5.82
N LYS A 109 11.80 -5.64 -6.26
CA LYS A 109 11.06 -6.77 -5.70
C LYS A 109 11.94 -8.02 -5.68
N PRO A 110 12.11 -8.65 -4.54
CA PRO A 110 12.89 -9.89 -4.44
C PRO A 110 12.22 -11.07 -5.13
#